data_5a8d5cab6b81b80ed4104da53f389f75
#
_entry.id   5a8d5cab6b81b80ed4104da53f389f75
#
_cell.length_a   1.000
_cell.length_b   1.000
_cell.length_c   1.000
_cell.angle_alpha   90.00
_cell.angle_beta   90.00
_cell.angle_gamma   90.00
#
_symmetry.space_group_name_H-M   'P 1'
#
loop_
_entity.id
_entity.type
_entity.pdbx_description
1 polymer ?
#
loop_
_entity_poly.entity_id
_entity_poly.type
_entity_poly.pdbx_seq_one_letter_code
_entity_poly.pdbx_strand_id
1 'polypeptide(L)'
;MTVSNKDGSEKAKIKVATYNYYFALTYNNLRTRQQQYSRYGLDPKQYNLDVDFDKKLSKQTTKNNDNETVTWEEYIHDEVIESIESTYTYYLAAKAANNGKDPEITADQKKELKETLQQYRESAHKYGYTLSGYLVKAMGKGVTESLFTQEATRSYIADNYKSELSDKSNEKEYTTKDYDNYKKNHEDELLSVDVRLFECSSEDDAKAFKKALAKDASNFTALCQKYASDKFYKTAYEDAGYSTEYGVTKENLKNKGYAIATADDKDKKSFPGLDWLYSSKRKAGDSYQYSTTVVYVLSPASIQNRKTVNVRHILIAPETSDNKTAAKDATDKQWSAAYKKATKILDEFNAGDKKEKSFAQLAKNNTSDTGSKDNGGLYENVVPGQMVNSFSAWSFDSSRKAGDTAIVKSDYGYHIMYFVGNGDLTTWQYAAKKALSSGDSTSKTEKLEKDYSIKVNWFGSRYFEKDVDIDN
;
A
#
# COMPACT_ATOMS: atom_id res chain seq x y z
N MET A 1 -27.24 7.77 -22.05
CA MET A 1 -27.38 7.55 -20.61
C MET A 1 -27.49 8.89 -19.87
N THR A 2 -27.90 8.86 -18.62
CA THR A 2 -27.93 10.07 -17.76
C THR A 2 -27.51 9.65 -16.36
N VAL A 3 -26.51 10.34 -15.81
CA VAL A 3 -26.17 10.27 -14.39
C VAL A 3 -26.81 11.46 -13.69
N SER A 4 -27.48 11.24 -12.58
CA SER A 4 -28.12 12.33 -11.80
C SER A 4 -28.21 11.96 -10.33
N ASN A 5 -28.20 12.99 -9.45
CA ASN A 5 -28.59 12.83 -8.08
C ASN A 5 -30.12 12.59 -7.94
N LYS A 6 -30.58 12.22 -6.75
CA LYS A 6 -31.98 11.80 -6.50
C LYS A 6 -33.02 12.86 -6.82
N ASP A 7 -32.73 14.12 -6.53
CA ASP A 7 -33.66 15.23 -6.81
C ASP A 7 -33.56 15.79 -8.24
N GLY A 8 -32.56 15.31 -9.03
CA GLY A 8 -32.33 15.69 -10.41
C GLY A 8 -31.78 17.11 -10.60
N SER A 9 -31.38 17.79 -9.53
CA SER A 9 -30.74 19.12 -9.59
C SER A 9 -29.38 19.06 -10.24
N GLU A 10 -28.65 17.96 -10.02
CA GLU A 10 -27.36 17.69 -10.62
C GLU A 10 -27.49 16.53 -11.60
N LYS A 11 -27.17 16.78 -12.87
CA LYS A 11 -27.25 15.75 -13.91
C LYS A 11 -26.30 15.98 -15.06
N ALA A 12 -25.87 14.89 -15.65
CA ALA A 12 -25.07 14.86 -16.88
C ALA A 12 -25.66 13.87 -17.90
N LYS A 13 -25.76 14.32 -19.15
CA LYS A 13 -26.11 13.44 -20.27
C LYS A 13 -24.85 12.82 -20.85
N ILE A 14 -24.83 11.51 -20.91
CA ILE A 14 -23.72 10.70 -21.44
C ILE A 14 -24.05 10.34 -22.89
N LYS A 15 -23.17 10.76 -23.80
CA LYS A 15 -23.28 10.45 -25.23
C LYS A 15 -22.71 9.05 -25.50
N VAL A 16 -23.07 8.46 -26.65
CA VAL A 16 -22.47 7.21 -27.11
C VAL A 16 -20.94 7.32 -27.23
N ALA A 17 -20.44 8.44 -27.74
CA ALA A 17 -19.00 8.66 -27.86
C ALA A 17 -18.28 8.68 -26.49
N THR A 18 -18.93 9.16 -25.43
CA THR A 18 -18.40 9.06 -24.05
C THR A 18 -18.35 7.59 -23.60
N TYR A 19 -19.40 6.81 -23.87
CA TYR A 19 -19.38 5.37 -23.59
C TYR A 19 -18.20 4.69 -24.32
N ASN A 20 -18.02 4.97 -25.61
CA ASN A 20 -16.94 4.39 -26.41
C ASN A 20 -15.55 4.73 -25.84
N TYR A 21 -15.37 5.95 -25.34
CA TYR A 21 -14.13 6.36 -24.64
C TYR A 21 -13.88 5.46 -23.40
N TYR A 22 -14.86 5.30 -22.52
CA TYR A 22 -14.73 4.45 -21.33
C TYR A 22 -14.59 2.97 -21.69
N PHE A 23 -15.30 2.50 -22.71
CA PHE A 23 -15.17 1.14 -23.21
C PHE A 23 -13.72 0.84 -23.65
N ALA A 24 -13.11 1.72 -24.42
CA ALA A 24 -11.74 1.56 -24.85
C ALA A 24 -10.75 1.58 -23.66
N LEU A 25 -10.97 2.43 -22.67
CA LEU A 25 -10.14 2.45 -21.46
C LEU A 25 -10.27 1.14 -20.67
N THR A 26 -11.48 0.67 -20.42
CA THR A 26 -11.75 -0.58 -19.68
C THR A 26 -11.15 -1.79 -20.42
N TYR A 27 -11.37 -1.88 -21.71
CA TYR A 27 -10.84 -2.93 -22.58
C TYR A 27 -9.29 -2.97 -22.57
N ASN A 28 -8.65 -1.82 -22.76
CA ASN A 28 -7.20 -1.72 -22.77
C ASN A 28 -6.59 -1.97 -21.36
N ASN A 29 -7.26 -1.56 -20.31
CA ASN A 29 -6.84 -1.86 -18.94
C ASN A 29 -6.86 -3.36 -18.69
N LEU A 30 -7.94 -4.04 -19.07
CA LEU A 30 -8.07 -5.49 -18.92
C LEU A 30 -6.96 -6.23 -19.68
N ARG A 31 -6.68 -5.83 -20.93
CA ARG A 31 -5.60 -6.38 -21.76
C ARG A 31 -4.21 -6.17 -21.12
N THR A 32 -3.96 -4.97 -20.62
CA THR A 32 -2.69 -4.62 -19.95
C THR A 32 -2.50 -5.44 -18.67
N ARG A 33 -3.53 -5.57 -17.85
CA ARG A 33 -3.51 -6.41 -16.64
C ARG A 33 -3.22 -7.88 -16.97
N GLN A 34 -3.91 -8.45 -17.95
CA GLN A 34 -3.67 -9.83 -18.40
C GLN A 34 -2.21 -10.03 -18.80
N GLN A 35 -1.64 -9.12 -19.61
CA GLN A 35 -0.24 -9.18 -20.04
C GLN A 35 0.73 -9.05 -18.86
N GLN A 36 0.43 -8.19 -17.91
CA GLN A 36 1.26 -8.00 -16.72
C GLN A 36 1.29 -9.26 -15.84
N TYR A 37 0.12 -9.87 -15.58
CA TYR A 37 0.03 -11.11 -14.81
C TYR A 37 0.79 -12.24 -15.49
N SER A 38 0.62 -12.40 -16.81
CA SER A 38 1.37 -13.39 -17.59
C SER A 38 2.90 -13.18 -17.51
N ARG A 39 3.37 -11.92 -17.52
CA ARG A 39 4.82 -11.62 -17.37
C ARG A 39 5.37 -12.02 -15.99
N TYR A 40 4.55 -11.97 -14.96
CA TYR A 40 4.92 -12.40 -13.60
C TYR A 40 4.76 -13.92 -13.39
N GLY A 41 4.41 -14.69 -14.46
CA GLY A 41 4.19 -16.13 -14.36
C GLY A 41 2.92 -16.52 -13.63
N LEU A 42 1.99 -15.58 -13.45
CA LEU A 42 0.68 -15.80 -12.84
C LEU A 42 -0.30 -16.24 -13.94
N ASP A 43 -1.12 -17.26 -13.65
CA ASP A 43 -2.18 -17.70 -14.56
C ASP A 43 -3.34 -16.69 -14.57
N PRO A 44 -3.60 -15.97 -15.69
CA PRO A 44 -4.69 -14.99 -15.78
C PRO A 44 -6.05 -15.54 -15.38
N LYS A 45 -6.30 -16.83 -15.61
CA LYS A 45 -7.56 -17.50 -15.27
C LYS A 45 -7.87 -17.47 -13.77
N GLN A 46 -6.85 -17.58 -12.92
CA GLN A 46 -7.05 -17.52 -11.47
C GLN A 46 -7.49 -16.13 -10.98
N TYR A 47 -7.36 -15.11 -11.81
CA TYR A 47 -7.65 -13.72 -11.52
C TYR A 47 -8.80 -13.16 -12.36
N ASN A 48 -9.56 -14.02 -13.00
CA ASN A 48 -10.65 -13.64 -13.91
C ASN A 48 -10.17 -12.66 -15.00
N LEU A 49 -9.05 -13.00 -15.65
CA LEU A 49 -8.40 -12.21 -16.70
C LEU A 49 -8.12 -13.06 -17.96
N ASP A 50 -8.85 -14.15 -18.17
CA ASP A 50 -8.60 -15.14 -19.23
C ASP A 50 -9.36 -14.86 -20.54
N VAL A 51 -9.71 -13.60 -20.77
CA VAL A 51 -10.34 -13.16 -22.02
C VAL A 51 -9.39 -13.35 -23.22
N ASP A 52 -9.91 -13.90 -24.30
CA ASP A 52 -9.21 -13.99 -25.60
C ASP A 52 -9.62 -12.78 -26.46
N PHE A 53 -8.74 -11.80 -26.55
CA PHE A 53 -9.00 -10.54 -27.27
C PHE A 53 -9.04 -10.72 -28.80
N ASP A 54 -8.61 -11.88 -29.33
CA ASP A 54 -8.69 -12.21 -30.78
C ASP A 54 -10.02 -12.85 -31.15
N LYS A 55 -10.89 -13.10 -30.16
CA LYS A 55 -12.21 -13.71 -30.37
C LYS A 55 -13.33 -12.78 -29.91
N LYS A 56 -14.50 -12.94 -30.48
CA LYS A 56 -15.70 -12.17 -30.12
C LYS A 56 -16.00 -12.31 -28.62
N LEU A 57 -16.06 -11.21 -27.90
CA LEU A 57 -16.37 -11.14 -26.48
C LEU A 57 -17.72 -11.79 -26.13
N SER A 58 -18.74 -11.67 -27.03
CA SER A 58 -20.07 -12.29 -26.86
C SER A 58 -20.09 -13.83 -26.99
N LYS A 59 -18.94 -14.45 -27.33
CA LYS A 59 -18.78 -15.90 -27.45
C LYS A 59 -17.92 -16.52 -26.36
N GLN A 60 -17.47 -15.73 -25.44
CA GLN A 60 -16.63 -16.12 -24.30
C GLN A 60 -17.35 -15.76 -23.01
N THR A 61 -17.17 -16.57 -21.98
CA THR A 61 -17.84 -16.35 -20.68
C THR A 61 -16.84 -16.17 -19.56
N THR A 62 -17.28 -15.44 -18.55
CA THR A 62 -16.54 -15.18 -17.32
C THR A 62 -17.50 -15.17 -16.12
N LYS A 63 -17.00 -14.85 -14.93
CA LYS A 63 -17.83 -14.62 -13.74
C LYS A 63 -17.90 -13.13 -13.44
N ASN A 64 -19.12 -12.63 -13.17
CA ASN A 64 -19.31 -11.28 -12.66
C ASN A 64 -19.06 -11.22 -11.13
N ASN A 65 -19.21 -10.04 -10.54
CA ASN A 65 -19.00 -9.80 -9.12
C ASN A 65 -19.98 -10.60 -8.22
N ASP A 66 -21.14 -10.98 -8.75
CA ASP A 66 -22.15 -11.82 -8.07
C ASP A 66 -21.90 -13.33 -8.28
N ASN A 67 -20.77 -13.69 -8.90
CA ASN A 67 -20.39 -15.06 -9.26
C ASN A 67 -21.33 -15.73 -10.27
N GLU A 68 -22.07 -14.93 -11.05
CA GLU A 68 -22.91 -15.40 -12.14
C GLU A 68 -22.09 -15.55 -13.43
N THR A 69 -22.48 -16.49 -14.29
CA THR A 69 -21.82 -16.67 -15.59
C THR A 69 -22.41 -15.70 -16.60
N VAL A 70 -21.59 -14.79 -17.10
CA VAL A 70 -21.94 -13.79 -18.12
C VAL A 70 -20.98 -13.85 -19.28
N THR A 71 -21.31 -13.24 -20.41
CA THR A 71 -20.35 -13.07 -21.51
C THR A 71 -19.32 -12.00 -21.17
N TRP A 72 -18.12 -12.06 -21.77
CA TRP A 72 -17.13 -10.99 -21.63
C TRP A 72 -17.65 -9.65 -22.19
N GLU A 73 -18.55 -9.67 -23.19
CA GLU A 73 -19.22 -8.46 -23.68
C GLU A 73 -20.08 -7.84 -22.57
N GLU A 74 -20.89 -8.63 -21.88
CA GLU A 74 -21.72 -8.18 -20.75
C GLU A 74 -20.86 -7.69 -19.59
N TYR A 75 -19.85 -8.46 -19.21
CA TYR A 75 -18.93 -8.09 -18.12
C TYR A 75 -18.27 -6.72 -18.37
N ILE A 76 -17.66 -6.52 -19.55
CA ILE A 76 -17.01 -5.25 -19.89
C ILE A 76 -18.05 -4.11 -19.96
N HIS A 77 -19.25 -4.39 -20.50
CA HIS A 77 -20.32 -3.40 -20.53
C HIS A 77 -20.68 -2.90 -19.13
N ASP A 78 -20.85 -3.81 -18.18
CA ASP A 78 -21.21 -3.46 -16.80
C ASP A 78 -20.08 -2.67 -16.11
N GLU A 79 -18.82 -3.10 -16.27
CA GLU A 79 -17.64 -2.36 -15.80
C GLU A 79 -17.57 -0.92 -16.37
N VAL A 80 -17.92 -0.75 -17.65
CA VAL A 80 -18.00 0.59 -18.30
C VAL A 80 -19.10 1.44 -17.69
N ILE A 81 -20.28 0.87 -17.45
CA ILE A 81 -21.40 1.57 -16.83
C ILE A 81 -21.03 2.01 -15.41
N GLU A 82 -20.45 1.11 -14.62
CA GLU A 82 -19.97 1.41 -13.26
C GLU A 82 -18.89 2.51 -13.27
N SER A 83 -17.93 2.43 -14.19
CA SER A 83 -16.87 3.43 -14.34
C SER A 83 -17.42 4.82 -14.67
N ILE A 84 -18.41 4.90 -15.59
CA ILE A 84 -19.08 6.14 -15.94
C ILE A 84 -19.88 6.66 -14.74
N GLU A 85 -20.66 5.80 -14.08
CA GLU A 85 -21.47 6.19 -12.93
C GLU A 85 -20.59 6.74 -11.81
N SER A 86 -19.52 6.03 -11.45
CA SER A 86 -18.57 6.47 -10.44
C SER A 86 -17.92 7.81 -10.81
N THR A 87 -17.31 7.91 -11.99
CA THR A 87 -16.63 9.14 -12.42
C THR A 87 -17.58 10.34 -12.41
N TYR A 88 -18.79 10.19 -12.96
CA TYR A 88 -19.72 11.30 -13.05
C TYR A 88 -20.38 11.63 -11.71
N THR A 89 -20.55 10.67 -10.81
CA THR A 89 -20.99 10.91 -9.43
C THR A 89 -20.03 11.86 -8.72
N TYR A 90 -18.73 11.52 -8.69
CA TYR A 90 -17.73 12.35 -8.03
C TYR A 90 -17.48 13.68 -8.76
N TYR A 91 -17.51 13.70 -10.09
CA TYR A 91 -17.41 14.93 -10.87
C TYR A 91 -18.57 15.90 -10.59
N LEU A 92 -19.83 15.42 -10.61
CA LEU A 92 -21.01 16.26 -10.34
C LEU A 92 -21.00 16.78 -8.90
N ALA A 93 -20.64 15.94 -7.94
CA ALA A 93 -20.49 16.34 -6.55
C ALA A 93 -19.37 17.39 -6.35
N ALA A 94 -18.23 17.22 -7.02
CA ALA A 94 -17.14 18.20 -7.01
C ALA A 94 -17.59 19.54 -7.58
N LYS A 95 -18.34 19.49 -8.69
CA LYS A 95 -18.90 20.67 -9.34
C LYS A 95 -19.90 21.38 -8.45
N ALA A 96 -20.80 20.66 -7.80
CA ALA A 96 -21.75 21.21 -6.83
C ALA A 96 -21.04 21.87 -5.65
N ALA A 97 -20.03 21.21 -5.08
CA ALA A 97 -19.18 21.75 -4.02
C ALA A 97 -18.43 23.03 -4.45
N ASN A 98 -18.15 23.19 -5.75
CA ASN A 98 -17.52 24.36 -6.35
C ASN A 98 -18.50 25.37 -6.97
N ASN A 99 -19.66 25.54 -6.36
CA ASN A 99 -20.70 26.50 -6.79
C ASN A 99 -21.18 26.32 -8.25
N GLY A 100 -21.25 25.06 -8.70
CA GLY A 100 -21.71 24.70 -10.05
C GLY A 100 -20.69 24.92 -11.17
N LYS A 101 -19.43 25.24 -10.84
CA LYS A 101 -18.33 25.37 -11.78
C LYS A 101 -17.42 24.16 -11.71
N ASP A 102 -16.83 23.79 -12.84
CA ASP A 102 -15.82 22.73 -12.86
C ASP A 102 -14.60 23.17 -12.03
N PRO A 103 -14.13 22.36 -11.04
CA PRO A 103 -12.87 22.62 -10.37
C PRO A 103 -11.70 22.61 -11.34
N GLU A 104 -10.64 23.34 -11.02
CA GLU A 104 -9.40 23.25 -11.80
C GLU A 104 -8.62 21.99 -11.45
N ILE A 105 -8.09 21.33 -12.47
CA ILE A 105 -7.13 20.25 -12.29
C ILE A 105 -5.72 20.83 -12.04
N THR A 106 -4.85 20.04 -11.39
CA THR A 106 -3.50 20.49 -11.00
C THR A 106 -2.61 20.80 -12.22
N ALA A 107 -1.52 21.54 -11.99
CA ALA A 107 -0.53 21.82 -13.05
C ALA A 107 0.09 20.54 -13.61
N ASP A 108 0.35 19.55 -12.75
CA ASP A 108 0.91 18.25 -13.15
C ASP A 108 -0.10 17.45 -13.98
N GLN A 109 -1.37 17.42 -13.59
CA GLN A 109 -2.43 16.79 -14.39
C GLN A 109 -2.63 17.45 -15.75
N LYS A 110 -2.53 18.80 -15.82
CA LYS A 110 -2.56 19.54 -17.10
C LYS A 110 -1.36 19.15 -17.99
N LYS A 111 -0.19 18.97 -17.38
CA LYS A 111 1.03 18.53 -18.08
C LYS A 111 0.90 17.09 -18.58
N GLU A 112 0.47 16.17 -17.73
CA GLU A 112 0.26 14.76 -18.06
C GLU A 112 -0.75 14.58 -19.21
N LEU A 113 -1.88 15.30 -19.16
CA LEU A 113 -2.87 15.29 -20.24
C LEU A 113 -2.27 15.77 -21.58
N LYS A 114 -1.45 16.81 -21.54
CA LYS A 114 -0.76 17.32 -22.73
C LYS A 114 0.24 16.30 -23.29
N GLU A 115 1.00 15.65 -22.41
CA GLU A 115 1.97 14.61 -22.79
C GLU A 115 1.27 13.39 -23.39
N THR A 116 0.16 12.95 -22.81
CA THR A 116 -0.67 11.87 -23.33
C THR A 116 -1.20 12.19 -24.72
N LEU A 117 -1.76 13.38 -24.92
CA LEU A 117 -2.22 13.81 -26.24
C LEU A 117 -1.08 13.90 -27.27
N GLN A 118 0.13 14.29 -26.83
CA GLN A 118 1.29 14.31 -27.69
C GLN A 118 1.70 12.89 -28.13
N GLN A 119 1.68 11.91 -27.24
CA GLN A 119 1.95 10.50 -27.57
C GLN A 119 0.92 9.96 -28.57
N TYR A 120 -0.35 10.32 -28.42
CA TYR A 120 -1.37 9.96 -29.41
C TYR A 120 -1.15 10.62 -30.77
N ARG A 121 -0.69 11.88 -30.81
CA ARG A 121 -0.33 12.58 -32.08
C ARG A 121 0.84 11.88 -32.79
N GLU A 122 1.86 11.49 -32.03
CA GLU A 122 3.03 10.78 -32.56
C GLU A 122 2.62 9.40 -33.12
N SER A 123 1.77 8.69 -32.38
CA SER A 123 1.21 7.42 -32.85
C SER A 123 0.34 7.60 -34.10
N ALA A 124 -0.53 8.59 -34.13
CA ALA A 124 -1.36 8.91 -35.28
C ALA A 124 -0.50 9.21 -36.51
N HIS A 125 0.53 10.04 -36.36
CA HIS A 125 1.46 10.37 -37.44
C HIS A 125 2.20 9.13 -37.99
N LYS A 126 2.65 8.24 -37.08
CA LYS A 126 3.33 7.00 -37.44
C LYS A 126 2.47 6.09 -38.33
N TYR A 127 1.17 6.08 -38.10
CA TYR A 127 0.20 5.26 -38.84
C TYR A 127 -0.53 6.04 -39.97
N GLY A 128 -0.15 7.29 -40.26
CA GLY A 128 -0.71 8.10 -41.34
C GLY A 128 -2.11 8.67 -41.04
N TYR A 129 -2.49 8.80 -39.78
CA TYR A 129 -3.77 9.36 -39.34
C TYR A 129 -3.63 10.80 -38.81
N THR A 130 -4.72 11.55 -38.88
CA THR A 130 -4.89 12.71 -38.01
C THR A 130 -5.12 12.23 -36.57
N LEU A 131 -4.85 13.06 -35.56
CA LEU A 131 -5.14 12.69 -34.16
C LEU A 131 -6.59 12.26 -33.96
N SER A 132 -7.56 13.03 -34.48
CA SER A 132 -8.98 12.67 -34.38
C SER A 132 -9.31 11.34 -35.10
N GLY A 133 -8.72 11.10 -36.26
CA GLY A 133 -8.89 9.81 -36.95
C GLY A 133 -8.33 8.63 -36.19
N TYR A 134 -7.18 8.83 -35.55
CA TYR A 134 -6.54 7.83 -34.70
C TYR A 134 -7.38 7.55 -33.44
N LEU A 135 -7.87 8.60 -32.78
CA LEU A 135 -8.73 8.43 -31.58
C LEU A 135 -10.05 7.71 -31.90
N VAL A 136 -10.66 8.02 -33.07
CA VAL A 136 -11.85 7.27 -33.52
C VAL A 136 -11.54 5.79 -33.75
N LYS A 137 -10.37 5.49 -34.33
CA LYS A 137 -9.95 4.10 -34.54
C LYS A 137 -9.62 3.39 -33.24
N ALA A 138 -8.89 4.04 -32.35
CA ALA A 138 -8.42 3.45 -31.10
C ALA A 138 -9.50 3.39 -29.99
N MET A 139 -10.50 4.27 -30.02
CA MET A 139 -11.48 4.43 -28.93
C MET A 139 -12.93 4.42 -29.39
N GLY A 140 -13.18 4.23 -30.70
CA GLY A 140 -14.53 4.15 -31.21
C GLY A 140 -15.10 5.46 -31.76
N LYS A 141 -16.26 5.31 -32.43
CA LYS A 141 -16.89 6.38 -33.17
C LYS A 141 -17.28 7.56 -32.28
N GLY A 142 -16.89 8.77 -32.72
CA GLY A 142 -17.21 10.03 -32.09
C GLY A 142 -16.24 10.46 -30.99
N VAL A 143 -15.22 9.70 -30.69
CA VAL A 143 -14.15 10.08 -29.75
C VAL A 143 -13.21 11.04 -30.49
N THR A 144 -13.33 12.33 -30.19
CA THR A 144 -12.50 13.41 -30.71
C THR A 144 -11.48 13.85 -29.65
N GLU A 145 -10.45 14.64 -30.06
CA GLU A 145 -9.51 15.25 -29.11
C GLU A 145 -10.25 16.07 -28.02
N SER A 146 -11.27 16.82 -28.40
CA SER A 146 -12.07 17.60 -27.46
C SER A 146 -12.82 16.72 -26.45
N LEU A 147 -13.43 15.62 -26.90
CA LEU A 147 -14.11 14.68 -26.00
C LEU A 147 -13.11 14.00 -25.08
N PHE A 148 -11.99 13.51 -25.62
CA PHE A 148 -10.91 12.91 -24.83
C PHE A 148 -10.45 13.85 -23.72
N THR A 149 -10.15 15.11 -24.07
CA THR A 149 -9.70 16.12 -23.10
C THR A 149 -10.76 16.37 -22.02
N GLN A 150 -12.05 16.46 -22.41
CA GLN A 150 -13.14 16.66 -21.46
C GLN A 150 -13.31 15.49 -20.49
N GLU A 151 -13.31 14.27 -21.01
CA GLU A 151 -13.52 13.08 -20.15
C GLU A 151 -12.30 12.82 -19.24
N ALA A 152 -11.07 12.99 -19.74
CA ALA A 152 -9.88 12.91 -18.92
C ALA A 152 -9.86 13.99 -17.81
N THR A 153 -10.27 15.23 -18.15
CA THR A 153 -10.39 16.30 -17.14
C THR A 153 -11.45 15.98 -16.09
N ARG A 154 -12.60 15.41 -16.48
CA ARG A 154 -13.64 14.96 -15.53
C ARG A 154 -13.14 13.87 -14.61
N SER A 155 -12.39 12.90 -15.14
CA SER A 155 -11.77 11.86 -14.34
C SER A 155 -10.83 12.44 -13.30
N TYR A 156 -9.93 13.35 -13.67
CA TYR A 156 -9.05 14.04 -12.72
C TYR A 156 -9.82 14.81 -11.64
N ILE A 157 -10.90 15.52 -12.02
CA ILE A 157 -11.75 16.24 -11.05
C ILE A 157 -12.42 15.25 -10.08
N ALA A 158 -12.93 14.12 -10.58
CA ALA A 158 -13.55 13.09 -9.77
C ALA A 158 -12.56 12.46 -8.78
N ASP A 159 -11.38 12.12 -9.24
CA ASP A 159 -10.30 11.52 -8.43
C ASP A 159 -9.79 12.51 -7.36
N ASN A 160 -9.60 13.78 -7.73
CA ASN A 160 -9.22 14.83 -6.78
C ASN A 160 -10.28 14.99 -5.69
N TYR A 161 -11.57 14.99 -6.05
CA TYR A 161 -12.64 15.12 -5.06
C TYR A 161 -12.75 13.90 -4.15
N LYS A 162 -12.57 12.69 -4.69
CA LYS A 162 -12.51 11.46 -3.90
C LYS A 162 -11.35 11.48 -2.90
N SER A 163 -10.17 11.95 -3.34
CA SER A 163 -9.01 12.15 -2.45
C SER A 163 -9.31 13.21 -1.38
N GLU A 164 -9.91 14.33 -1.74
CA GLU A 164 -10.28 15.40 -0.80
C GLU A 164 -11.26 14.90 0.29
N LEU A 165 -12.24 14.05 -0.06
CA LEU A 165 -13.15 13.44 0.92
C LEU A 165 -12.39 12.53 1.91
N SER A 166 -11.38 11.80 1.44
CA SER A 166 -10.50 10.99 2.27
C SER A 166 -9.64 11.86 3.16
N ASP A 167 -8.98 12.88 2.61
CA ASP A 167 -8.09 13.78 3.35
C ASP A 167 -8.83 14.52 4.45
N LYS A 168 -10.00 15.09 4.16
CA LYS A 168 -10.88 15.73 5.17
C LYS A 168 -11.31 14.76 6.27
N SER A 169 -11.39 13.47 6.00
CA SER A 169 -11.66 12.46 7.02
C SER A 169 -10.42 12.16 7.85
N ASN A 170 -9.22 12.17 7.25
CA ASN A 170 -7.94 11.97 7.92
C ASN A 170 -7.57 13.15 8.84
N GLU A 171 -7.95 14.37 8.49
CA GLU A 171 -7.73 15.58 9.28
C GLU A 171 -8.69 15.72 10.46
N LYS A 172 -9.76 14.93 10.48
CA LYS A 172 -10.75 14.99 11.56
C LYS A 172 -10.12 14.65 12.91
N GLU A 173 -10.38 15.51 13.88
CA GLU A 173 -10.03 15.24 15.28
C GLU A 173 -11.12 14.41 15.95
N TYR A 174 -10.68 13.38 16.68
CA TYR A 174 -11.55 12.48 17.44
C TYR A 174 -11.41 12.78 18.92
N THR A 175 -12.53 12.71 19.65
CA THR A 175 -12.57 12.93 21.09
C THR A 175 -12.08 11.70 21.86
N THR A 176 -11.72 11.88 23.12
CA THR A 176 -11.42 10.76 24.02
C THR A 176 -12.54 9.72 24.04
N LYS A 177 -13.80 10.17 24.00
CA LYS A 177 -14.97 9.28 23.96
C LYS A 177 -15.02 8.42 22.68
N ASP A 178 -14.61 8.98 21.54
CA ASP A 178 -14.56 8.22 20.28
C ASP A 178 -13.50 7.12 20.36
N TYR A 179 -12.33 7.44 20.90
CA TYR A 179 -11.27 6.46 21.14
C TYR A 179 -11.67 5.38 22.15
N ASP A 180 -12.32 5.74 23.26
CA ASP A 180 -12.77 4.80 24.28
C ASP A 180 -13.85 3.85 23.72
N ASN A 181 -14.78 4.38 22.93
CA ASN A 181 -15.78 3.58 22.24
C ASN A 181 -15.14 2.60 21.24
N TYR A 182 -14.18 3.08 20.44
CA TYR A 182 -13.45 2.22 19.50
C TYR A 182 -12.71 1.12 20.26
N LYS A 183 -11.95 1.47 21.28
CA LYS A 183 -11.22 0.54 22.13
C LYS A 183 -12.11 -0.56 22.71
N LYS A 184 -13.28 -0.19 23.22
CA LYS A 184 -14.24 -1.14 23.80
C LYS A 184 -14.78 -2.15 22.79
N ASN A 185 -14.97 -1.72 21.53
CA ASN A 185 -15.56 -2.55 20.48
C ASN A 185 -14.52 -3.37 19.71
N HIS A 186 -13.22 -3.02 19.81
CA HIS A 186 -12.11 -3.61 19.05
C HIS A 186 -10.94 -4.05 19.94
N GLU A 187 -11.24 -4.45 21.20
CA GLU A 187 -10.21 -4.76 22.19
C GLU A 187 -9.23 -5.83 21.70
N ASP A 188 -9.73 -6.90 21.09
CA ASP A 188 -8.90 -8.02 20.59
C ASP A 188 -7.95 -7.60 19.45
N GLU A 189 -8.38 -6.66 18.60
CA GLU A 189 -7.59 -6.14 17.48
C GLU A 189 -6.46 -5.22 17.95
N LEU A 190 -6.67 -4.55 19.09
CA LEU A 190 -5.73 -3.59 19.68
C LEU A 190 -4.71 -4.26 20.62
N LEU A 191 -4.90 -5.55 20.94
CA LEU A 191 -3.91 -6.29 21.73
C LEU A 191 -2.58 -6.35 20.98
N SER A 192 -1.51 -6.04 21.68
CA SER A 192 -0.15 -6.11 21.16
C SER A 192 0.80 -6.75 22.17
N VAL A 193 1.86 -7.39 21.67
CA VAL A 193 2.89 -8.07 22.46
C VAL A 193 4.26 -7.50 22.13
N ASP A 194 5.20 -7.58 23.08
CA ASP A 194 6.62 -7.44 22.78
C ASP A 194 7.26 -8.82 22.83
N VAL A 195 7.98 -9.20 21.80
CA VAL A 195 8.58 -10.53 21.68
C VAL A 195 9.98 -10.48 21.08
N ARG A 196 10.76 -11.53 21.34
CA ARG A 196 11.81 -11.95 20.45
C ARG A 196 11.28 -13.11 19.62
N LEU A 197 11.51 -13.05 18.32
CA LEU A 197 10.98 -14.02 17.37
C LEU A 197 12.04 -14.41 16.34
N PHE A 198 12.11 -15.70 16.03
CA PHE A 198 12.98 -16.24 15.01
C PHE A 198 12.26 -17.33 14.21
N GLU A 199 12.39 -17.26 12.88
CA GLU A 199 11.88 -18.26 11.96
C GLU A 199 13.01 -19.19 11.54
N CYS A 200 12.91 -20.45 11.91
CA CYS A 200 13.89 -21.49 11.54
C CYS A 200 13.58 -22.03 10.13
N SER A 201 14.59 -22.61 9.48
CA SER A 201 14.43 -23.25 8.17
C SER A 201 13.63 -24.55 8.22
N SER A 202 13.57 -25.19 9.38
CA SER A 202 12.81 -26.43 9.60
C SER A 202 12.20 -26.48 11.00
N GLU A 203 11.19 -27.32 11.16
CA GLU A 203 10.57 -27.54 12.46
C GLU A 203 11.54 -28.24 13.45
N ASP A 204 12.44 -29.08 12.96
CA ASP A 204 13.44 -29.75 13.79
C ASP A 204 14.48 -28.75 14.32
N ASP A 205 14.89 -27.78 13.49
CA ASP A 205 15.74 -26.68 13.96
C ASP A 205 15.02 -25.83 15.00
N ALA A 206 13.73 -25.54 14.81
CA ALA A 206 12.93 -24.79 15.78
C ALA A 206 12.81 -25.54 17.13
N LYS A 207 12.60 -26.85 17.11
CA LYS A 207 12.62 -27.71 18.33
C LYS A 207 13.99 -27.70 19.01
N ALA A 208 15.07 -27.81 18.22
CA ALA A 208 16.43 -27.75 18.75
C ALA A 208 16.77 -26.37 19.33
N PHE A 209 16.39 -25.29 18.64
CA PHE A 209 16.49 -23.92 19.14
C PHE A 209 15.76 -23.77 20.47
N LYS A 210 14.48 -24.17 20.53
CA LYS A 210 13.65 -24.07 21.75
C LYS A 210 14.24 -24.87 22.90
N LYS A 211 14.78 -26.07 22.66
CA LYS A 211 15.44 -26.89 23.66
C LYS A 211 16.70 -26.24 24.23
N ALA A 212 17.47 -25.54 23.37
CA ALA A 212 18.72 -24.87 23.76
C ALA A 212 18.50 -23.49 24.37
N LEU A 213 17.28 -22.92 24.26
CA LEU A 213 16.97 -21.58 24.71
C LEU A 213 17.06 -21.47 26.24
N ALA A 214 17.90 -20.56 26.72
CA ALA A 214 17.98 -20.22 28.15
C ALA A 214 16.65 -19.59 28.63
N LYS A 215 16.33 -19.79 29.92
CA LYS A 215 15.08 -19.29 30.50
C LYS A 215 14.91 -17.76 30.43
N ASP A 216 16.01 -17.05 30.51
CA ASP A 216 16.08 -15.58 30.41
C ASP A 216 16.34 -15.06 28.98
N ALA A 217 16.36 -15.97 27.99
CA ALA A 217 16.68 -15.70 26.60
C ALA A 217 18.05 -15.02 26.37
N SER A 218 18.98 -15.11 27.31
CA SER A 218 20.33 -14.51 27.19
C SER A 218 21.10 -15.02 25.97
N ASN A 219 20.82 -16.25 25.53
CA ASN A 219 21.44 -16.85 24.36
C ASN A 219 20.58 -16.77 23.07
N PHE A 220 19.46 -16.02 23.06
CA PHE A 220 18.56 -15.98 21.92
C PHE A 220 19.27 -15.51 20.64
N THR A 221 20.05 -14.43 20.73
CA THR A 221 20.84 -13.88 19.62
C THR A 221 21.82 -14.91 19.05
N ALA A 222 22.58 -15.60 19.91
CA ALA A 222 23.52 -16.63 19.49
C ALA A 222 22.82 -17.82 18.80
N LEU A 223 21.63 -18.17 19.26
CA LEU A 223 20.80 -19.20 18.61
C LEU A 223 20.28 -18.73 17.24
N CYS A 224 19.83 -17.48 17.11
CA CYS A 224 19.46 -16.90 15.82
C CYS A 224 20.62 -17.01 14.81
N GLN A 225 21.83 -16.60 15.20
CA GLN A 225 23.03 -16.71 14.37
C GLN A 225 23.33 -18.16 13.96
N LYS A 226 23.19 -19.10 14.91
CA LYS A 226 23.44 -20.52 14.65
C LYS A 226 22.48 -21.12 13.63
N TYR A 227 21.18 -20.78 13.71
CA TYR A 227 20.13 -21.36 12.90
C TYR A 227 19.74 -20.51 11.68
N ALA A 228 20.33 -19.33 11.50
CA ALA A 228 20.13 -18.51 10.30
C ALA A 228 20.63 -19.23 9.04
N SER A 229 19.81 -19.26 8.00
CA SER A 229 20.04 -20.01 6.77
C SER A 229 21.14 -19.39 5.89
N ASP A 230 21.34 -18.09 5.93
CA ASP A 230 22.28 -17.41 5.07
C ASP A 230 23.29 -16.54 5.82
N LYS A 231 24.39 -16.21 5.15
CA LYS A 231 25.51 -15.47 5.73
C LYS A 231 25.13 -14.07 6.19
N PHE A 232 24.25 -13.39 5.44
CA PHE A 232 23.78 -12.06 5.78
C PHE A 232 23.08 -12.10 7.14
N TYR A 233 22.09 -13.00 7.31
CA TYR A 233 21.32 -13.10 8.54
C TYR A 233 22.18 -13.54 9.74
N LYS A 234 23.20 -14.39 9.54
CA LYS A 234 24.14 -14.73 10.63
C LYS A 234 24.81 -13.50 11.23
N THR A 235 25.20 -12.53 10.39
CA THR A 235 25.76 -11.27 10.88
C THR A 235 24.71 -10.26 11.34
N ALA A 236 23.55 -10.22 10.70
CA ALA A 236 22.46 -9.31 11.08
C ALA A 236 21.95 -9.61 12.50
N TYR A 237 21.85 -10.88 12.87
CA TYR A 237 21.45 -11.31 14.21
C TYR A 237 22.53 -11.09 15.30
N GLU A 238 23.67 -10.46 15.01
CA GLU A 238 24.53 -9.91 16.06
C GLU A 238 23.82 -8.82 16.86
N ASP A 239 22.93 -8.06 16.20
CA ASP A 239 22.03 -7.11 16.84
C ASP A 239 20.74 -7.80 17.33
N ALA A 240 20.48 -7.73 18.63
CA ALA A 240 19.27 -8.26 19.24
C ALA A 240 18.00 -7.63 18.65
N GLY A 241 18.07 -6.39 18.19
CA GLY A 241 16.97 -5.67 17.53
C GLY A 241 16.46 -6.40 16.30
N TYR A 242 17.30 -7.16 15.62
CA TYR A 242 16.89 -7.91 14.43
C TYR A 242 15.86 -9.02 14.71
N SER A 243 15.87 -9.58 15.92
CA SER A 243 14.91 -10.58 16.39
C SER A 243 13.86 -10.01 17.37
N THR A 244 13.85 -8.69 17.60
CA THR A 244 12.96 -8.05 18.56
C THR A 244 11.80 -7.35 17.83
N GLU A 245 10.60 -7.67 18.27
CA GLU A 245 9.36 -7.07 17.75
C GLU A 245 8.63 -6.42 18.93
N TYR A 246 8.50 -5.11 18.89
CA TYR A 246 7.76 -4.35 19.90
C TYR A 246 6.33 -4.07 19.45
N GLY A 247 5.37 -4.19 20.35
CA GLY A 247 4.00 -3.74 20.15
C GLY A 247 3.29 -4.37 18.94
N VAL A 248 3.66 -5.59 18.54
CA VAL A 248 3.07 -6.23 17.37
C VAL A 248 1.68 -6.79 17.66
N THR A 249 0.76 -6.60 16.74
CA THR A 249 -0.60 -7.15 16.77
C THR A 249 -0.67 -8.49 16.05
N LYS A 250 -1.78 -9.22 16.23
CA LYS A 250 -2.06 -10.44 15.46
C LYS A 250 -1.97 -10.22 13.97
N GLU A 251 -2.49 -9.09 13.48
CA GLU A 251 -2.47 -8.71 12.07
C GLU A 251 -1.05 -8.47 11.57
N ASN A 252 -0.21 -7.75 12.34
CA ASN A 252 1.19 -7.55 11.96
C ASN A 252 1.92 -8.89 11.75
N LEU A 253 1.71 -9.88 12.64
CA LEU A 253 2.35 -11.19 12.52
C LEU A 253 1.83 -11.97 11.30
N LYS A 254 0.53 -11.89 10.99
CA LYS A 254 -0.06 -12.46 9.76
C LYS A 254 0.53 -11.83 8.50
N ASN A 255 0.61 -10.51 8.45
CA ASN A 255 1.12 -9.77 7.28
C ASN A 255 2.61 -10.03 7.03
N LYS A 256 3.38 -10.32 8.09
CA LYS A 256 4.79 -10.73 7.98
C LYS A 256 4.98 -12.20 7.57
N GLY A 257 3.90 -13.00 7.55
CA GLY A 257 3.93 -14.39 7.10
C GLY A 257 4.65 -15.36 8.06
N TYR A 258 4.79 -15.02 9.34
CA TYR A 258 5.39 -15.93 10.33
C TYR A 258 4.54 -17.19 10.51
N ALA A 259 5.19 -18.35 10.63
CA ALA A 259 4.49 -19.63 10.78
C ALA A 259 3.60 -19.68 12.03
N ILE A 260 3.95 -18.97 13.11
CA ILE A 260 3.11 -18.83 14.30
C ILE A 260 1.74 -18.18 13.99
N ALA A 261 1.62 -17.44 12.91
CA ALA A 261 0.40 -16.80 12.45
C ALA A 261 -0.34 -17.59 11.35
N THR A 262 0.07 -18.83 11.07
CA THR A 262 -0.58 -19.69 10.09
C THR A 262 -1.89 -20.25 10.66
N ALA A 263 -2.94 -20.24 9.84
CA ALA A 263 -4.23 -20.86 10.20
C ALA A 263 -4.14 -22.39 10.29
N ASP A 264 -5.00 -22.99 11.10
CA ASP A 264 -5.21 -24.45 11.10
C ASP A 264 -5.78 -24.87 9.73
N ASP A 265 -5.15 -25.88 9.12
CA ASP A 265 -5.56 -26.42 7.82
C ASP A 265 -7.00 -26.98 7.82
N LYS A 266 -7.54 -27.35 8.98
CA LYS A 266 -8.86 -27.96 9.11
C LYS A 266 -10.01 -26.98 8.93
N ASP A 267 -9.89 -25.75 9.43
CA ASP A 267 -10.96 -24.77 9.36
C ASP A 267 -10.55 -23.40 8.80
N LYS A 268 -9.26 -23.14 8.64
CA LYS A 268 -8.65 -21.87 8.19
C LYS A 268 -9.07 -20.61 8.99
N LYS A 269 -9.73 -20.81 10.14
CA LYS A 269 -10.19 -19.76 11.06
C LYS A 269 -9.48 -19.79 12.40
N SER A 270 -8.96 -20.94 12.81
CA SER A 270 -8.17 -21.12 14.03
C SER A 270 -6.70 -20.79 13.76
N PHE A 271 -6.08 -20.08 14.70
CA PHE A 271 -4.67 -19.70 14.67
C PHE A 271 -4.00 -20.11 15.98
N PRO A 272 -3.71 -21.41 16.18
CA PRO A 272 -3.28 -21.93 17.49
C PRO A 272 -2.03 -21.24 18.06
N GLY A 273 -1.09 -20.85 17.20
CA GLY A 273 0.10 -20.11 17.59
C GLY A 273 -0.22 -18.72 18.12
N LEU A 274 -1.11 -17.98 17.43
CA LEU A 274 -1.58 -16.66 17.88
C LEU A 274 -2.44 -16.79 19.15
N ASP A 275 -3.30 -17.80 19.25
CA ASP A 275 -4.12 -18.04 20.43
C ASP A 275 -3.26 -18.29 21.66
N TRP A 276 -2.15 -19.02 21.49
CA TRP A 276 -1.17 -19.18 22.56
C TRP A 276 -0.53 -17.85 22.92
N LEU A 277 -0.03 -17.10 21.95
CA LEU A 277 0.77 -15.89 22.16
C LEU A 277 -0.06 -14.75 22.79
N TYR A 278 -1.31 -14.59 22.34
CA TYR A 278 -2.21 -13.51 22.81
C TYR A 278 -3.10 -13.93 23.97
N SER A 279 -2.90 -15.14 24.54
CA SER A 279 -3.61 -15.57 25.72
C SER A 279 -3.27 -14.73 26.95
N SER A 280 -4.29 -14.34 27.73
CA SER A 280 -4.13 -13.66 29.03
C SER A 280 -3.33 -14.44 30.08
N LYS A 281 -3.06 -15.72 29.82
CA LYS A 281 -2.22 -16.57 30.66
C LYS A 281 -0.73 -16.37 30.46
N ARG A 282 -0.32 -15.65 29.44
CA ARG A 282 1.10 -15.42 29.10
C ARG A 282 1.74 -14.43 30.05
N LYS A 283 3.05 -14.64 30.28
CA LYS A 283 3.88 -13.78 31.12
C LYS A 283 5.19 -13.48 30.40
N ALA A 284 5.84 -12.42 30.79
CA ALA A 284 7.22 -12.17 30.37
C ALA A 284 8.11 -13.38 30.75
N GLY A 285 8.95 -13.82 29.84
CA GLY A 285 9.77 -15.01 30.01
C GLY A 285 9.15 -16.31 29.44
N ASP A 286 7.85 -16.32 29.12
CA ASP A 286 7.25 -17.45 28.44
C ASP A 286 7.87 -17.61 27.04
N SER A 287 8.07 -18.84 26.61
CA SER A 287 8.59 -19.14 25.27
C SER A 287 7.94 -20.36 24.66
N TYR A 288 7.70 -20.30 23.36
CA TYR A 288 6.97 -21.30 22.61
C TYR A 288 7.64 -21.59 21.26
N GLN A 289 7.44 -22.80 20.78
CA GLN A 289 7.76 -23.16 19.40
C GLN A 289 6.48 -23.62 18.73
N TYR A 290 6.16 -23.02 17.60
CA TYR A 290 5.04 -23.41 16.74
C TYR A 290 5.50 -23.50 15.30
N SER A 291 5.37 -24.69 14.71
CA SER A 291 5.97 -24.98 13.40
C SER A 291 7.46 -24.56 13.37
N THR A 292 7.86 -23.72 12.47
CA THR A 292 9.23 -23.22 12.32
C THR A 292 9.56 -21.98 13.17
N THR A 293 8.54 -21.36 13.80
CA THR A 293 8.73 -20.14 14.62
C THR A 293 9.08 -20.50 16.08
N VAL A 294 10.11 -19.84 16.61
CA VAL A 294 10.41 -19.78 18.06
C VAL A 294 10.15 -18.36 18.57
N VAL A 295 9.35 -18.25 19.62
CA VAL A 295 9.00 -16.96 20.23
C VAL A 295 9.36 -16.96 21.72
N TYR A 296 9.83 -15.79 22.19
CA TYR A 296 10.05 -15.48 23.60
C TYR A 296 9.33 -14.18 23.94
N VAL A 297 8.47 -14.21 24.95
CA VAL A 297 7.62 -13.09 25.36
C VAL A 297 8.42 -12.12 26.23
N LEU A 298 8.59 -10.89 25.74
CA LEU A 298 9.17 -9.76 26.51
C LEU A 298 8.09 -9.04 27.32
N SER A 299 6.91 -8.80 26.69
CA SER A 299 5.74 -8.23 27.35
C SER A 299 4.48 -8.97 26.87
N PRO A 300 3.62 -9.47 27.77
CA PRO A 300 2.42 -10.19 27.37
C PRO A 300 1.41 -9.27 26.66
N ALA A 301 0.42 -9.90 26.01
CA ALA A 301 -0.61 -9.20 25.28
C ALA A 301 -1.39 -8.22 26.16
N SER A 302 -1.44 -6.98 25.72
CA SER A 302 -2.20 -5.91 26.33
C SER A 302 -2.42 -4.77 25.34
N ILE A 303 -3.38 -3.88 25.63
CA ILE A 303 -3.47 -2.62 24.90
C ILE A 303 -2.42 -1.65 25.49
N GLN A 304 -1.28 -1.59 24.82
CA GLN A 304 -0.12 -0.85 25.31
C GLN A 304 -0.27 0.67 25.10
N ASN A 305 0.06 1.46 26.13
CA ASN A 305 0.10 2.93 26.02
C ASN A 305 1.42 3.45 25.41
N ARG A 306 2.04 2.66 24.54
CA ARG A 306 3.23 3.07 23.79
C ARG A 306 2.86 4.19 22.83
N LYS A 307 3.64 5.27 22.81
CA LYS A 307 3.47 6.37 21.86
C LYS A 307 3.91 5.97 20.46
N THR A 308 3.32 6.57 19.44
CA THR A 308 3.93 6.63 18.11
C THR A 308 5.25 7.38 18.20
N VAL A 309 6.14 7.19 17.23
CA VAL A 309 7.42 7.90 17.20
C VAL A 309 7.62 8.63 15.87
N ASN A 310 8.33 9.74 15.93
CA ASN A 310 8.76 10.50 14.76
C ASN A 310 10.28 10.32 14.64
N VAL A 311 10.72 9.91 13.44
CA VAL A 311 12.14 9.64 13.18
C VAL A 311 12.52 10.18 11.81
N ARG A 312 13.79 10.60 11.68
CA ARG A 312 14.41 10.77 10.37
C ARG A 312 15.40 9.64 10.12
N HIS A 313 15.56 9.26 8.88
CA HIS A 313 16.62 8.34 8.53
C HIS A 313 17.28 8.69 7.19
N ILE A 314 18.48 8.15 7.00
CA ILE A 314 19.21 8.17 5.75
C ILE A 314 19.53 6.71 5.42
N LEU A 315 18.93 6.16 4.36
CA LEU A 315 19.25 4.82 3.90
C LEU A 315 20.48 4.86 2.99
N ILE A 316 21.48 4.08 3.32
CA ILE A 316 22.65 3.83 2.48
C ILE A 316 22.62 2.37 2.05
N ALA A 317 22.07 2.14 0.86
CA ALA A 317 22.06 0.81 0.26
C ALA A 317 23.46 0.43 -0.25
N PRO A 318 23.87 -0.86 -0.18
CA PRO A 318 25.03 -1.35 -0.91
C PRO A 318 24.87 -1.13 -2.42
N GLU A 319 25.86 -0.56 -3.08
CA GLU A 319 25.83 -0.35 -4.54
C GLU A 319 26.05 -1.68 -5.27
N THR A 320 25.01 -2.20 -5.91
CA THR A 320 25.05 -3.40 -6.75
C THR A 320 25.21 -3.02 -8.23
N SER A 321 25.86 -3.87 -9.01
CA SER A 321 26.26 -3.55 -10.39
C SER A 321 25.08 -3.47 -11.38
N ASP A 322 23.91 -4.00 -11.02
CA ASP A 322 22.81 -4.21 -11.95
C ASP A 322 21.47 -3.59 -11.51
N ASN A 323 21.41 -2.90 -10.38
CA ASN A 323 20.18 -2.37 -9.75
C ASN A 323 19.03 -3.40 -9.59
N LYS A 324 19.31 -4.70 -9.77
CA LYS A 324 18.36 -5.81 -9.66
C LYS A 324 18.67 -6.71 -8.49
N THR A 325 19.94 -6.80 -8.10
CA THR A 325 20.38 -7.59 -6.95
C THR A 325 19.89 -6.93 -5.68
N ALA A 326 19.14 -7.68 -4.85
CA ALA A 326 18.67 -7.19 -3.56
C ALA A 326 19.87 -6.81 -2.67
N ALA A 327 19.74 -5.77 -1.87
CA ALA A 327 20.84 -5.28 -1.01
C ALA A 327 21.40 -6.38 -0.09
N LYS A 328 20.53 -7.25 0.47
CA LYS A 328 20.94 -8.37 1.31
C LYS A 328 21.90 -9.35 0.61
N ASP A 329 21.81 -9.46 -0.71
CA ASP A 329 22.63 -10.37 -1.55
C ASP A 329 23.92 -9.70 -2.06
N ALA A 330 24.17 -8.45 -1.66
CA ALA A 330 25.40 -7.75 -1.99
C ALA A 330 26.63 -8.37 -1.31
N THR A 331 27.79 -8.20 -1.93
CA THR A 331 29.07 -8.71 -1.41
C THR A 331 29.50 -8.01 -0.11
N ASP A 332 30.35 -8.67 0.68
CA ASP A 332 30.94 -8.09 1.91
C ASP A 332 31.66 -6.75 1.62
N LYS A 333 32.28 -6.63 0.44
CA LYS A 333 32.96 -5.40 0.01
C LYS A 333 31.96 -4.25 -0.18
N GLN A 334 30.79 -4.53 -0.80
CA GLN A 334 29.74 -3.55 -1.02
C GLN A 334 29.09 -3.15 0.31
N TRP A 335 28.82 -4.11 1.20
CA TRP A 335 28.34 -3.84 2.55
C TRP A 335 29.35 -3.00 3.36
N SER A 336 30.66 -3.32 3.28
CA SER A 336 31.72 -2.53 3.94
C SER A 336 31.79 -1.10 3.39
N ALA A 337 31.63 -0.92 2.08
CA ALA A 337 31.60 0.39 1.45
C ALA A 337 30.37 1.22 1.93
N ALA A 338 29.17 0.60 1.96
CA ALA A 338 27.97 1.23 2.47
C ALA A 338 28.10 1.65 3.94
N TYR A 339 28.67 0.79 4.79
CA TYR A 339 28.94 1.12 6.20
C TYR A 339 29.89 2.31 6.35
N LYS A 340 30.99 2.32 5.60
CA LYS A 340 31.95 3.45 5.61
C LYS A 340 31.29 4.76 5.19
N LYS A 341 30.41 4.71 4.15
CA LYS A 341 29.64 5.88 3.71
C LYS A 341 28.67 6.34 4.78
N ALA A 342 27.93 5.42 5.41
CA ALA A 342 27.02 5.73 6.52
C ALA A 342 27.75 6.35 7.70
N THR A 343 28.90 5.78 8.11
CA THR A 343 29.73 6.32 9.19
C THR A 343 30.21 7.73 8.87
N LYS A 344 30.73 7.95 7.65
CA LYS A 344 31.18 9.29 7.22
C LYS A 344 30.08 10.35 7.32
N ILE A 345 28.84 10.02 6.91
CA ILE A 345 27.71 10.94 6.97
C ILE A 345 27.32 11.21 8.44
N LEU A 346 27.32 10.19 9.30
CA LEU A 346 27.05 10.37 10.71
C LEU A 346 28.15 11.20 11.39
N ASP A 347 29.41 11.01 11.05
CA ASP A 347 30.54 11.80 11.56
C ASP A 347 30.42 13.27 11.10
N GLU A 348 30.03 13.53 9.86
CA GLU A 348 29.73 14.87 9.34
C GLU A 348 28.63 15.54 10.15
N PHE A 349 27.51 14.82 10.41
CA PHE A 349 26.45 15.31 11.26
C PHE A 349 26.94 15.63 12.69
N ASN A 350 27.73 14.73 13.28
CA ASN A 350 28.25 14.87 14.64
C ASN A 350 29.29 16.00 14.78
N ALA A 351 30.01 16.32 13.72
CA ALA A 351 30.93 17.47 13.65
C ALA A 351 30.20 18.81 13.46
N GLY A 352 28.95 18.78 12.99
CA GLY A 352 28.12 19.97 12.74
C GLY A 352 27.33 20.44 13.96
N ASP A 353 26.22 21.13 13.71
CA ASP A 353 25.35 21.70 14.74
C ASP A 353 24.42 20.67 15.43
N LYS A 354 24.38 19.44 14.94
CA LYS A 354 23.58 18.30 15.44
C LYS A 354 22.07 18.57 15.51
N LYS A 355 21.58 19.49 14.68
CA LYS A 355 20.15 19.84 14.66
C LYS A 355 19.39 18.96 13.66
N GLU A 356 18.11 18.77 13.93
CA GLU A 356 17.19 18.05 13.04
C GLU A 356 17.22 18.60 11.60
N LYS A 357 17.30 19.94 11.43
CA LYS A 357 17.36 20.59 10.12
C LYS A 357 18.60 20.20 9.32
N SER A 358 19.77 20.11 9.96
CA SER A 358 21.01 19.68 9.28
C SER A 358 20.96 18.19 8.95
N PHE A 359 20.37 17.35 9.80
CA PHE A 359 20.12 15.94 9.48
C PHE A 359 19.19 15.81 8.27
N ALA A 360 18.10 16.56 8.23
CA ALA A 360 17.17 16.58 7.10
C ALA A 360 17.86 16.97 5.77
N GLN A 361 18.79 17.91 5.81
CA GLN A 361 19.55 18.28 4.60
C GLN A 361 20.49 17.16 4.17
N LEU A 362 21.16 16.48 5.09
CA LEU A 362 21.98 15.31 4.79
C LEU A 362 21.12 14.18 4.20
N ALA A 363 19.92 13.98 4.71
CA ALA A 363 18.99 12.99 4.19
C ALA A 363 18.60 13.29 2.73
N LYS A 364 18.23 14.52 2.40
CA LYS A 364 17.91 14.91 1.01
C LYS A 364 19.04 14.64 0.03
N ASN A 365 20.28 14.82 0.49
CA ASN A 365 21.46 14.69 -0.37
C ASN A 365 21.95 13.24 -0.53
N ASN A 366 21.71 12.37 0.47
CA ASN A 366 22.41 11.10 0.58
C ASN A 366 21.53 9.87 0.61
N THR A 367 20.22 10.00 0.96
CA THR A 367 19.38 8.81 1.13
C THR A 367 19.08 8.11 -0.20
N SER A 368 19.08 6.78 -0.16
CA SER A 368 18.55 5.91 -1.21
C SER A 368 17.03 5.67 -1.06
N ASP A 369 16.42 6.08 0.07
CA ASP A 369 14.99 5.97 0.29
C ASP A 369 14.25 7.11 -0.43
N THR A 370 13.65 6.78 -1.57
CA THR A 370 12.89 7.75 -2.37
C THR A 370 11.59 8.19 -1.69
N GLY A 371 11.02 7.37 -0.81
CA GLY A 371 9.76 7.67 -0.12
C GLY A 371 9.86 8.80 0.91
N SER A 372 11.04 9.00 1.51
CA SER A 372 11.26 10.05 2.51
C SER A 372 12.27 11.12 2.09
N LYS A 373 12.88 11.00 0.91
CA LYS A 373 13.95 11.90 0.46
C LYS A 373 13.53 13.37 0.45
N ASP A 374 12.38 13.68 -0.13
CA ASP A 374 11.94 15.07 -0.37
C ASP A 374 11.55 15.78 0.94
N ASN A 375 11.12 15.03 1.95
CA ASN A 375 10.84 15.57 3.29
C ASN A 375 12.04 15.46 4.27
N GLY A 376 13.24 15.14 3.75
CA GLY A 376 14.46 15.06 4.55
C GLY A 376 14.51 13.83 5.45
N GLY A 377 14.03 12.70 4.96
CA GLY A 377 14.08 11.41 5.64
C GLY A 377 13.06 11.24 6.77
N LEU A 378 12.04 12.10 6.88
CA LEU A 378 11.06 12.11 7.97
C LEU A 378 9.99 11.04 7.78
N TYR A 379 9.78 10.26 8.84
CA TYR A 379 8.60 9.44 9.06
C TYR A 379 7.93 9.88 10.37
N GLU A 380 6.68 10.29 10.28
CA GLU A 380 5.87 10.73 11.41
C GLU A 380 4.89 9.65 11.84
N ASN A 381 4.58 9.63 13.13
CA ASN A 381 3.62 8.69 13.71
C ASN A 381 3.89 7.23 13.35
N VAL A 382 5.17 6.85 13.31
CA VAL A 382 5.56 5.46 13.09
C VAL A 382 4.96 4.58 14.17
N VAL A 383 4.41 3.45 13.78
CA VAL A 383 3.87 2.44 14.70
C VAL A 383 4.68 1.13 14.60
N PRO A 384 4.68 0.30 15.65
CA PRO A 384 5.29 -1.02 15.60
C PRO A 384 4.79 -1.86 14.42
N GLY A 385 5.68 -2.62 13.82
CA GLY A 385 5.36 -3.46 12.65
C GLY A 385 5.32 -2.74 11.30
N GLN A 386 5.40 -1.41 11.28
CA GLN A 386 5.41 -0.63 10.04
C GLN A 386 6.78 -0.65 9.33
N MET A 387 7.86 -0.66 10.09
CA MET A 387 9.23 -0.65 9.59
C MET A 387 9.90 -2.01 9.82
N VAL A 388 11.05 -2.24 9.19
CA VAL A 388 11.87 -3.43 9.45
C VAL A 388 12.25 -3.54 10.91
N ASN A 389 12.46 -4.76 11.41
CA ASN A 389 12.58 -5.04 12.83
C ASN A 389 13.68 -4.24 13.53
N SER A 390 14.89 -4.18 12.98
CA SER A 390 15.99 -3.44 13.57
C SER A 390 15.75 -1.93 13.65
N PHE A 391 15.12 -1.35 12.61
CA PHE A 391 14.68 0.05 12.63
C PHE A 391 13.63 0.28 13.72
N SER A 392 12.60 -0.58 13.79
CA SER A 392 11.54 -0.52 14.81
C SER A 392 12.11 -0.71 16.20
N ALA A 393 12.98 -1.70 16.40
CA ALA A 393 13.60 -1.97 17.69
C ALA A 393 14.39 -0.78 18.22
N TRP A 394 15.18 -0.12 17.36
CA TRP A 394 15.88 1.09 17.73
C TRP A 394 14.92 2.24 18.06
N SER A 395 13.91 2.45 17.21
CA SER A 395 12.98 3.59 17.34
C SER A 395 12.06 3.49 18.57
N PHE A 396 11.66 2.28 18.95
CA PHE A 396 10.75 2.03 20.09
C PHE A 396 11.46 1.66 21.38
N ASP A 397 12.78 1.70 21.42
CA ASP A 397 13.53 1.55 22.67
C ASP A 397 13.17 2.71 23.63
N SER A 398 12.68 2.36 24.80
CA SER A 398 12.18 3.32 25.80
C SER A 398 13.25 4.31 26.33
N SER A 399 14.52 4.04 26.07
CA SER A 399 15.63 4.92 26.44
C SER A 399 15.86 6.07 25.45
N ARG A 400 15.23 6.02 24.24
CA ARG A 400 15.43 7.04 23.20
C ARG A 400 15.02 8.43 23.64
N LYS A 401 15.86 9.40 23.26
CA LYS A 401 15.64 10.83 23.48
C LYS A 401 15.76 11.58 22.17
N ALA A 402 15.04 12.69 22.03
CA ALA A 402 15.15 13.55 20.86
C ALA A 402 16.63 13.95 20.64
N GLY A 403 17.07 13.79 19.38
CA GLY A 403 18.46 14.01 18.99
C GLY A 403 19.35 12.76 19.03
N ASP A 404 18.89 11.63 19.58
CA ASP A 404 19.65 10.38 19.53
C ASP A 404 19.86 9.93 18.07
N THR A 405 21.07 9.43 17.79
CA THR A 405 21.45 8.90 16.48
C THR A 405 22.11 7.55 16.59
N ALA A 406 21.97 6.74 15.56
CA ALA A 406 22.69 5.46 15.42
C ALA A 406 22.77 5.06 13.94
N ILE A 407 23.60 4.06 13.66
CA ILE A 407 23.57 3.31 12.40
C ILE A 407 22.95 1.95 12.68
N VAL A 408 21.86 1.65 12.00
CA VAL A 408 21.10 0.40 12.12
C VAL A 408 21.17 -0.36 10.78
N LYS A 409 21.46 -1.65 10.82
CA LYS A 409 21.53 -2.50 9.62
C LYS A 409 20.18 -3.15 9.35
N SER A 410 19.80 -3.23 8.08
CA SER A 410 18.64 -4.01 7.61
C SER A 410 18.95 -4.70 6.29
N ASP A 411 17.99 -5.45 5.75
CA ASP A 411 18.06 -6.14 4.45
C ASP A 411 18.19 -5.12 3.28
N TYR A 412 17.87 -3.85 3.52
CA TYR A 412 17.92 -2.77 2.52
C TYR A 412 19.25 -1.98 2.55
N GLY A 413 20.01 -2.06 3.64
CA GLY A 413 21.23 -1.27 3.82
C GLY A 413 21.45 -0.82 5.26
N TYR A 414 22.24 0.23 5.42
CA TYR A 414 22.44 0.90 6.70
C TYR A 414 21.55 2.12 6.79
N HIS A 415 20.74 2.20 7.84
CA HIS A 415 19.95 3.37 8.20
C HIS A 415 20.72 4.20 9.20
N ILE A 416 21.07 5.41 8.84
CA ILE A 416 21.50 6.41 9.81
C ILE A 416 20.21 6.97 10.41
N MET A 417 20.01 6.78 11.69
CA MET A 417 18.78 7.13 12.40
C MET A 417 18.94 8.43 13.16
N TYR A 418 17.87 9.22 13.24
CA TYR A 418 17.74 10.37 14.12
C TYR A 418 16.36 10.34 14.79
N PHE A 419 16.31 10.29 16.10
CA PHE A 419 15.06 10.30 16.85
C PHE A 419 14.54 11.73 17.01
N VAL A 420 13.41 12.05 16.36
CA VAL A 420 12.78 13.37 16.46
C VAL A 420 12.02 13.51 17.78
N GLY A 421 11.30 12.47 18.16
CA GLY A 421 10.51 12.44 19.40
C GLY A 421 9.34 11.48 19.35
N ASN A 422 8.57 11.47 20.41
CA ASN A 422 7.30 10.75 20.45
C ASN A 422 6.21 11.57 19.74
N GLY A 423 5.28 10.85 19.08
CA GLY A 423 4.06 11.46 18.57
C GLY A 423 3.04 11.74 19.69
N ASP A 424 1.96 12.42 19.34
CA ASP A 424 0.93 12.83 20.31
C ASP A 424 0.03 11.66 20.75
N LEU A 425 -0.24 10.74 19.85
CA LEU A 425 -1.12 9.59 20.08
C LEU A 425 -0.34 8.37 20.54
N THR A 426 -0.98 7.52 21.34
CA THR A 426 -0.52 6.16 21.52
C THR A 426 -0.71 5.35 20.25
N THR A 427 0.01 4.24 20.10
CA THR A 427 -0.07 3.38 18.90
C THR A 427 -1.49 2.85 18.66
N TRP A 428 -2.22 2.50 19.73
CA TRP A 428 -3.60 2.07 19.60
C TRP A 428 -4.56 3.22 19.25
N GLN A 429 -4.34 4.44 19.79
CA GLN A 429 -5.13 5.61 19.42
C GLN A 429 -4.88 5.99 17.95
N TYR A 430 -3.66 5.86 17.47
CA TYR A 430 -3.33 6.11 16.07
C TYR A 430 -4.01 5.07 15.15
N ALA A 431 -3.99 3.79 15.53
CA ALA A 431 -4.73 2.75 14.82
C ALA A 431 -6.25 3.02 14.82
N ALA A 432 -6.80 3.40 15.98
CA ALA A 432 -8.21 3.79 16.11
C ALA A 432 -8.53 5.04 15.25
N LYS A 433 -7.69 6.08 15.25
CA LYS A 433 -7.86 7.28 14.41
C LYS A 433 -7.93 6.88 12.93
N LYS A 434 -7.02 6.03 12.46
CA LYS A 434 -7.02 5.54 11.08
C LYS A 434 -8.30 4.77 10.73
N ALA A 435 -8.74 3.87 11.59
CA ALA A 435 -9.94 3.09 11.36
C ALA A 435 -11.21 3.95 11.36
N LEU A 436 -11.34 4.86 12.32
CA LEU A 436 -12.46 5.82 12.40
C LEU A 436 -12.49 6.74 11.17
N SER A 437 -11.33 7.26 10.77
CA SER A 437 -11.18 8.09 9.57
C SER A 437 -11.55 7.34 8.29
N SER A 438 -11.11 6.10 8.15
CA SER A 438 -11.50 5.23 7.04
C SER A 438 -13.01 4.96 7.03
N GLY A 439 -13.61 4.68 8.19
CA GLY A 439 -15.05 4.50 8.33
C GLY A 439 -15.85 5.76 7.97
N ASP A 440 -15.40 6.94 8.42
CA ASP A 440 -16.01 8.23 8.06
C ASP A 440 -15.89 8.49 6.54
N SER A 441 -14.74 8.20 5.92
CA SER A 441 -14.54 8.32 4.48
C SER A 441 -15.47 7.39 3.71
N THR A 442 -15.50 6.10 4.09
CA THR A 442 -16.39 5.11 3.49
C THR A 442 -17.85 5.52 3.61
N SER A 443 -18.30 5.97 4.79
CA SER A 443 -19.67 6.43 5.00
C SER A 443 -20.05 7.63 4.12
N LYS A 444 -19.11 8.57 3.90
CA LYS A 444 -19.34 9.73 3.03
C LYS A 444 -19.42 9.30 1.56
N THR A 445 -18.53 8.41 1.11
CA THR A 445 -18.54 7.91 -0.27
C THR A 445 -19.78 7.08 -0.56
N GLU A 446 -20.14 6.15 0.33
CA GLU A 446 -21.37 5.37 0.20
C GLU A 446 -22.64 6.24 0.18
N LYS A 447 -22.70 7.28 1.03
CA LYS A 447 -23.82 8.21 1.02
C LYS A 447 -23.91 8.96 -0.30
N LEU A 448 -22.77 9.42 -0.83
CA LEU A 448 -22.69 10.09 -2.10
C LEU A 448 -23.10 9.15 -3.24
N GLU A 449 -22.56 7.95 -3.30
CA GLU A 449 -22.87 6.94 -4.32
C GLU A 449 -24.34 6.53 -4.29
N LYS A 450 -24.95 6.42 -3.10
CA LYS A 450 -26.39 6.16 -2.96
C LYS A 450 -27.28 7.33 -3.39
N ASP A 451 -26.76 8.55 -3.45
CA ASP A 451 -27.51 9.73 -3.88
C ASP A 451 -27.57 9.89 -5.41
N TYR A 452 -26.60 9.30 -6.13
CA TYR A 452 -26.56 9.33 -7.58
C TYR A 452 -26.98 8.00 -8.19
N SER A 453 -27.43 8.05 -9.45
CA SER A 453 -27.74 6.85 -10.24
C SER A 453 -27.57 7.11 -11.72
N ILE A 454 -27.22 6.06 -12.47
CA ILE A 454 -27.18 6.07 -13.92
C ILE A 454 -28.46 5.48 -14.51
N LYS A 455 -29.04 6.18 -15.48
CA LYS A 455 -30.17 5.69 -16.28
C LYS A 455 -29.70 5.42 -17.70
N VAL A 456 -29.67 4.15 -18.08
CA VAL A 456 -29.29 3.74 -19.43
C VAL A 456 -30.52 3.82 -20.35
N ASN A 457 -30.38 4.53 -21.49
CA ASN A 457 -31.42 4.55 -22.51
C ASN A 457 -31.21 3.34 -23.44
N TRP A 458 -32.11 2.38 -23.38
CA TRP A 458 -32.09 1.16 -24.18
C TRP A 458 -31.98 1.40 -25.71
N PHE A 459 -32.61 2.46 -26.26
CA PHE A 459 -32.47 2.79 -27.68
C PHE A 459 -31.05 3.26 -28.04
N GLY A 460 -30.38 3.97 -27.14
CA GLY A 460 -29.01 4.46 -27.33
C GLY A 460 -27.96 3.35 -27.20
N SER A 461 -28.19 2.35 -26.37
CA SER A 461 -27.25 1.24 -26.13
C SER A 461 -26.95 0.38 -27.36
N ARG A 462 -27.81 0.42 -28.37
CA ARG A 462 -27.58 -0.27 -29.67
C ARG A 462 -26.38 0.29 -30.45
N TYR A 463 -25.92 1.47 -30.14
CA TYR A 463 -24.81 2.18 -30.78
C TYR A 463 -23.53 2.14 -29.94
N PHE A 464 -23.54 1.42 -28.83
CA PHE A 464 -22.35 1.24 -28.02
C PHE A 464 -21.34 0.36 -28.74
N GLU A 465 -20.08 0.71 -28.62
CA GLU A 465 -19.00 -0.13 -29.09
C GLU A 465 -19.00 -1.44 -28.29
N LYS A 466 -18.80 -2.53 -28.97
CA LYS A 466 -18.85 -3.88 -28.39
C LYS A 466 -17.55 -4.63 -28.57
N ASP A 467 -16.67 -4.07 -29.36
CA ASP A 467 -15.36 -4.61 -29.67
C ASP A 467 -14.45 -3.47 -30.14
N VAL A 468 -13.16 -3.54 -29.88
CA VAL A 468 -12.19 -2.54 -30.33
C VAL A 468 -11.31 -3.18 -31.40
N ASP A 469 -11.44 -2.72 -32.62
CA ASP A 469 -10.57 -3.15 -33.73
C ASP A 469 -9.21 -2.42 -33.61
N ILE A 470 -8.34 -2.96 -32.75
CA ILE A 470 -7.03 -2.37 -32.43
C ILE A 470 -5.94 -2.86 -33.40
N ASP A 471 -6.19 -3.91 -34.18
CA ASP A 471 -5.17 -4.65 -34.93
C ASP A 471 -5.17 -4.40 -36.46
N ASN A 472 -5.71 -3.27 -36.94
CA ASN A 472 -5.56 -2.93 -38.38
C ASN A 472 -4.94 -1.53 -38.57
#